data_966f03999dc5a16f380174cfbff02f6d
#
_entry.id   966f03999dc5a16f380174cfbff02f6d
#
_cell.length_a   1.000
_cell.length_b   1.000
_cell.length_c   1.000
_cell.angle_alpha   90.00
_cell.angle_beta   90.00
_cell.angle_gamma   90.00
#
_symmetry.space_group_name_H-M   'P 1'
#
loop_
_entity.id
_entity.type
_entity.pdbx_description
1 polymer ?
#
loop_
_entity_poly.entity_id
_entity_poly.type
_entity_poly.pdbx_seq_one_letter_code
_entity_poly.pdbx_strand_id
1 'polypeptide(L)'
;MADRSARPGGPPTEVGPPAGSGPLPDDIGVRPGGRVEVDPDAPIPVPADIALVGSDLDGTLLSSALTVGARSLDAIPRLARAGVDFVYVTGRPPRWLRPILAQTGHAGMAVCANGALVVDLAEERLVRRTAIESGLAADVVHRLRELVPGITFALERLVDGADQAHSLDAITVVGFEPAYDPPWARMPDVERSDVLDLIRRGEPVKILAAPPAGLGHDSDSLLALAEQEFAGALHITHSGTKDVLIEIMSGEIDKGVGFLEVAEMRGIDPATTVAAGDMPNDVALIRAAGTGYAVANAHPAALAAADAVLPSNDDDGVGRLLEAILAARP
;
A
#
# COMPACT_ATOMS: atom_id res chain seq x y z
N MET A 1 58.43 -20.74 14.45
CA MET A 1 57.81 -22.03 14.19
C MET A 1 56.43 -22.02 14.85
N ALA A 2 55.37 -21.88 14.07
CA ALA A 2 54.03 -22.44 14.24
C ALA A 2 53.14 -21.81 13.15
N ASP A 3 52.90 -22.65 12.20
CA ASP A 3 51.98 -22.50 11.08
C ASP A 3 50.54 -22.42 11.61
N ARG A 4 49.75 -21.46 11.10
CA ARG A 4 48.31 -21.45 11.19
C ARG A 4 47.70 -21.17 9.81
N SER A 5 47.51 -22.30 9.11
CA SER A 5 46.69 -22.34 7.90
C SER A 5 45.23 -21.98 8.19
N ALA A 6 44.76 -20.84 7.69
CA ALA A 6 43.39 -20.49 7.62
C ALA A 6 42.69 -21.28 6.50
N ARG A 7 41.60 -21.98 6.83
CA ARG A 7 40.69 -22.62 5.86
C ARG A 7 39.80 -21.55 5.23
N PRO A 8 39.55 -21.58 3.92
CA PRO A 8 38.58 -20.70 3.29
C PRO A 8 37.15 -21.11 3.65
N GLY A 9 36.34 -20.12 4.03
CA GLY A 9 34.91 -20.29 4.26
C GLY A 9 34.20 -20.67 2.96
N GLY A 10 33.30 -21.65 3.05
CA GLY A 10 32.43 -22.06 1.97
C GLY A 10 31.40 -20.93 1.63
N PRO A 11 30.79 -20.99 0.44
CA PRO A 11 29.81 -20.02 0.02
C PRO A 11 28.57 -20.05 0.92
N PRO A 12 27.85 -18.91 1.04
CA PRO A 12 26.62 -18.86 1.83
C PRO A 12 25.58 -19.79 1.21
N THR A 13 24.94 -20.59 2.06
CA THR A 13 23.80 -21.44 1.70
C THR A 13 22.65 -20.54 1.21
N GLU A 14 22.23 -20.73 -0.04
CA GLU A 14 20.98 -20.19 -0.57
C GLU A 14 19.82 -20.65 0.31
N VAL A 15 19.15 -19.72 0.96
CA VAL A 15 17.87 -19.96 1.62
C VAL A 15 16.83 -19.93 0.49
N GLY A 16 16.34 -21.09 0.11
CA GLY A 16 15.24 -21.23 -0.85
C GLY A 16 13.96 -20.53 -0.32
N PRO A 17 13.05 -20.16 -1.21
CA PRO A 17 11.80 -19.52 -0.83
C PRO A 17 10.98 -20.43 0.08
N PRO A 18 10.17 -19.86 1.01
CA PRO A 18 9.33 -20.66 1.89
C PRO A 18 8.35 -21.52 1.07
N ALA A 19 8.26 -22.78 1.40
CA ALA A 19 7.33 -23.73 0.79
C ALA A 19 5.90 -23.38 1.24
N GLY A 20 5.05 -22.92 0.31
CA GLY A 20 3.65 -22.67 0.62
C GLY A 20 2.84 -21.91 -0.43
N SER A 21 3.23 -21.89 -1.69
CA SER A 21 2.32 -21.44 -2.77
C SER A 21 2.01 -22.60 -3.71
N GLY A 22 0.99 -23.38 -3.36
CA GLY A 22 0.34 -24.23 -4.34
C GLY A 22 -0.35 -23.36 -5.40
N PRO A 23 -0.48 -23.84 -6.67
CA PRO A 23 -1.24 -23.12 -7.66
C PRO A 23 -2.69 -22.97 -7.18
N LEU A 24 -3.27 -21.77 -7.41
CA LEU A 24 -4.69 -21.52 -7.20
C LEU A 24 -5.51 -22.62 -7.88
N PRO A 25 -6.67 -23.05 -7.34
CA PRO A 25 -7.54 -23.99 -8.01
C PRO A 25 -7.86 -23.51 -9.41
N ASP A 26 -7.79 -24.39 -10.42
CA ASP A 26 -8.04 -24.11 -11.84
C ASP A 26 -9.46 -23.61 -12.16
N ASP A 27 -10.28 -23.35 -11.17
CA ASP A 27 -11.72 -23.06 -11.27
C ASP A 27 -12.10 -21.62 -10.89
N ILE A 28 -11.13 -20.69 -10.83
CA ILE A 28 -11.44 -19.26 -10.69
C ILE A 28 -11.76 -18.72 -12.08
N GLY A 29 -13.06 -18.68 -12.42
CA GLY A 29 -13.55 -18.16 -13.68
C GLY A 29 -13.32 -16.65 -13.84
N VAL A 30 -12.18 -16.25 -14.41
CA VAL A 30 -11.93 -14.85 -14.79
C VAL A 30 -12.70 -14.51 -16.04
N ARG A 31 -13.67 -13.62 -15.96
CA ARG A 31 -14.40 -13.10 -17.14
C ARG A 31 -13.64 -11.93 -17.79
N PRO A 32 -13.83 -11.67 -19.10
CA PRO A 32 -13.34 -10.46 -19.75
C PRO A 32 -13.90 -9.22 -19.04
N GLY A 33 -13.03 -8.49 -18.35
CA GLY A 33 -13.40 -7.33 -17.51
C GLY A 33 -12.87 -7.40 -16.08
N GLY A 34 -12.12 -8.48 -15.71
CA GLY A 34 -11.33 -8.53 -14.47
C GLY A 34 -12.10 -8.80 -13.16
N ARG A 35 -13.42 -9.12 -13.22
CA ARG A 35 -14.15 -9.52 -12.02
C ARG A 35 -14.17 -11.03 -11.88
N VAL A 36 -13.78 -11.53 -10.71
CA VAL A 36 -13.95 -12.93 -10.30
C VAL A 36 -15.34 -13.07 -9.69
N GLU A 37 -16.13 -14.07 -10.13
CA GLU A 37 -17.38 -14.39 -9.45
C GLU A 37 -17.06 -15.17 -8.17
N VAL A 38 -17.32 -14.56 -7.03
CA VAL A 38 -17.26 -15.19 -5.72
C VAL A 38 -18.68 -15.35 -5.22
N ASP A 39 -19.03 -16.55 -4.75
CA ASP A 39 -20.31 -16.74 -4.06
C ASP A 39 -20.32 -15.89 -2.79
N PRO A 40 -21.17 -14.85 -2.71
CA PRO A 40 -21.16 -13.95 -1.57
C PRO A 40 -21.54 -14.64 -0.26
N ASP A 41 -22.16 -15.81 -0.30
CA ASP A 41 -22.58 -16.56 0.88
C ASP A 41 -21.63 -17.70 1.24
N ALA A 42 -20.58 -17.93 0.43
CA ALA A 42 -19.55 -18.93 0.74
C ALA A 42 -18.80 -18.57 2.05
N PRO A 43 -18.49 -19.57 2.89
CA PRO A 43 -17.67 -19.36 4.07
C PRO A 43 -16.27 -18.84 3.68
N ILE A 44 -15.84 -17.74 4.29
CA ILE A 44 -14.46 -17.25 4.11
C ILE A 44 -13.53 -18.09 4.99
N PRO A 45 -12.52 -18.77 4.40
CA PRO A 45 -11.54 -19.49 5.19
C PRO A 45 -10.68 -18.50 5.96
N VAL A 46 -10.63 -18.62 7.29
CA VAL A 46 -9.79 -17.79 8.16
C VAL A 46 -8.97 -18.67 9.10
N PRO A 47 -7.68 -18.35 9.34
CA PRO A 47 -6.90 -19.00 10.38
C PRO A 47 -7.48 -18.74 11.77
N ALA A 48 -7.21 -19.66 12.73
CA ALA A 48 -7.80 -19.60 14.06
C ALA A 48 -7.24 -18.47 14.94
N ASP A 49 -5.94 -18.17 14.81
CA ASP A 49 -5.18 -17.35 15.77
C ASP A 49 -4.77 -15.98 15.20
N ILE A 50 -5.70 -15.29 14.54
CA ILE A 50 -5.41 -13.97 13.96
C ILE A 50 -5.21 -12.92 15.05
N ALA A 51 -4.08 -12.21 15.00
CA ALA A 51 -3.75 -11.13 15.93
C ALA A 51 -3.77 -9.75 15.29
N LEU A 52 -3.58 -9.65 13.95
CA LEU A 52 -3.54 -8.39 13.22
C LEU A 52 -4.23 -8.52 11.86
N VAL A 53 -5.05 -7.54 11.54
CA VAL A 53 -5.68 -7.39 10.22
C VAL A 53 -5.18 -6.11 9.56
N GLY A 54 -4.62 -6.21 8.36
CA GLY A 54 -4.31 -5.08 7.47
C GLY A 54 -5.37 -4.97 6.37
N SER A 55 -5.79 -3.77 6.04
CA SER A 55 -6.66 -3.56 4.89
C SER A 55 -6.23 -2.34 4.10
N ASP A 56 -6.13 -2.50 2.78
CA ASP A 56 -6.16 -1.33 1.91
C ASP A 56 -7.52 -0.63 2.00
N LEU A 57 -7.59 0.61 1.53
CA LEU A 57 -8.77 1.45 1.57
C LEU A 57 -9.51 1.49 0.24
N ASP A 58 -8.91 2.06 -0.78
CA ASP A 58 -9.56 2.41 -2.04
C ASP A 58 -9.77 1.18 -2.93
N GLY A 59 -11.01 0.78 -3.15
CA GLY A 59 -11.34 -0.44 -3.91
C GLY A 59 -11.29 -1.71 -3.07
N THR A 60 -10.92 -1.65 -1.79
CA THR A 60 -10.83 -2.78 -0.86
C THR A 60 -11.80 -2.62 0.31
N LEU A 61 -11.49 -1.77 1.30
CA LEU A 61 -12.40 -1.49 2.44
C LEU A 61 -13.51 -0.53 2.04
N LEU A 62 -13.20 0.43 1.17
CA LEU A 62 -14.14 1.43 0.69
C LEU A 62 -14.89 0.93 -0.54
N SER A 63 -16.20 1.10 -0.53
CA SER A 63 -17.06 0.89 -1.69
C SER A 63 -16.70 1.85 -2.83
N SER A 64 -17.25 1.62 -4.02
CA SER A 64 -17.15 2.56 -5.16
C SER A 64 -17.71 3.96 -4.85
N ALA A 65 -18.53 4.10 -3.80
CA ALA A 65 -19.04 5.38 -3.28
C ALA A 65 -18.10 6.02 -2.24
N LEU A 66 -16.91 5.47 -2.01
CA LEU A 66 -15.93 5.91 -1.01
C LEU A 66 -16.46 5.87 0.43
N THR A 67 -17.32 4.91 0.73
CA THR A 67 -17.89 4.68 2.07
C THR A 67 -17.46 3.32 2.61
N VAL A 68 -17.30 3.24 3.92
CA VAL A 68 -17.07 1.98 4.62
C VAL A 68 -18.38 1.21 4.72
N GLY A 69 -18.37 -0.09 4.42
CA GLY A 69 -19.55 -0.95 4.48
C GLY A 69 -20.09 -1.15 5.89
N ALA A 70 -21.37 -1.45 6.02
CA ALA A 70 -22.03 -1.57 7.31
C ALA A 70 -21.47 -2.69 8.19
N ARG A 71 -21.04 -3.82 7.57
CA ARG A 71 -20.40 -4.95 8.28
C ARG A 71 -19.04 -4.53 8.82
N SER A 72 -18.23 -3.84 7.99
CA SER A 72 -16.93 -3.31 8.39
C SER A 72 -17.06 -2.31 9.53
N LEU A 73 -18.06 -1.40 9.48
CA LEU A 73 -18.34 -0.44 10.56
C LEU A 73 -18.70 -1.13 11.89
N ASP A 74 -19.46 -2.21 11.86
CA ASP A 74 -19.80 -3.00 13.05
C ASP A 74 -18.60 -3.82 13.55
N ALA A 75 -17.84 -4.43 12.64
CA ALA A 75 -16.80 -5.39 12.99
C ALA A 75 -15.52 -4.72 13.51
N ILE A 76 -15.06 -3.62 12.92
CA ILE A 76 -13.79 -2.97 13.30
C ILE A 76 -13.70 -2.68 14.81
N PRO A 77 -14.67 -2.03 15.47
CA PRO A 77 -14.58 -1.81 16.92
C PRO A 77 -14.70 -3.09 17.76
N ARG A 78 -15.23 -4.17 17.19
CA ARG A 78 -15.33 -5.47 17.87
C ARG A 78 -14.02 -6.24 17.85
N LEU A 79 -13.21 -6.10 16.77
CA LEU A 79 -11.88 -6.70 16.69
C LEU A 79 -11.00 -6.30 17.88
N ALA A 80 -10.92 -5.02 18.20
CA ALA A 80 -10.15 -4.53 19.34
C ALA A 80 -10.57 -5.17 20.67
N ARG A 81 -11.89 -5.38 20.88
CA ARG A 81 -12.41 -6.08 22.09
C ARG A 81 -12.06 -7.58 22.08
N ALA A 82 -11.91 -8.16 20.90
CA ALA A 82 -11.50 -9.54 20.72
C ALA A 82 -9.96 -9.72 20.75
N GLY A 83 -9.19 -8.65 21.00
CA GLY A 83 -7.72 -8.69 21.02
C GLY A 83 -7.10 -8.85 19.64
N VAL A 84 -7.77 -8.36 18.58
CA VAL A 84 -7.25 -8.30 17.22
C VAL A 84 -6.98 -6.85 16.86
N ASP A 85 -5.75 -6.54 16.51
CA ASP A 85 -5.39 -5.22 16.00
C ASP A 85 -5.89 -5.05 14.56
N PHE A 86 -6.27 -3.82 14.19
CA PHE A 86 -6.67 -3.46 12.83
C PHE A 86 -5.81 -2.29 12.35
N VAL A 87 -5.31 -2.36 11.11
CA VAL A 87 -4.41 -1.36 10.52
C VAL A 87 -4.87 -1.00 9.11
N TYR A 88 -5.04 0.29 8.84
CA TYR A 88 -5.17 0.77 7.47
C TYR A 88 -3.81 0.74 6.78
N VAL A 89 -3.76 0.22 5.54
CA VAL A 89 -2.53 0.14 4.73
C VAL A 89 -2.82 0.74 3.36
N THR A 90 -2.44 2.00 3.14
CA THR A 90 -2.96 2.77 2.01
C THR A 90 -1.89 3.59 1.28
N GLY A 91 -2.13 3.87 -0.01
CA GLY A 91 -1.37 4.87 -0.77
C GLY A 91 -1.70 6.32 -0.38
N ARG A 92 -2.77 6.55 0.38
CA ARG A 92 -3.17 7.89 0.82
C ARG A 92 -2.16 8.50 1.78
N PRO A 93 -1.99 9.84 1.75
CA PRO A 93 -1.28 10.55 2.83
C PRO A 93 -2.11 10.59 4.11
N PRO A 94 -1.49 10.80 5.29
CA PRO A 94 -2.18 10.77 6.59
C PRO A 94 -3.40 11.68 6.68
N ARG A 95 -3.34 12.90 6.15
CA ARG A 95 -4.45 13.88 6.16
C ARG A 95 -5.73 13.38 5.48
N TRP A 96 -5.62 12.46 4.52
CA TRP A 96 -6.78 11.91 3.79
C TRP A 96 -7.46 10.76 4.51
N LEU A 97 -6.97 10.38 5.69
CA LEU A 97 -7.64 9.39 6.55
C LEU A 97 -8.81 9.98 7.35
N ARG A 98 -8.86 11.30 7.57
CA ARG A 98 -9.91 11.94 8.39
C ARG A 98 -11.35 11.53 8.05
N PRO A 99 -11.78 11.48 6.76
CA PRO A 99 -13.13 11.03 6.43
C PRO A 99 -13.40 9.56 6.81
N ILE A 100 -12.36 8.72 6.80
CA ILE A 100 -12.46 7.30 7.14
C ILE A 100 -12.53 7.14 8.66
N LEU A 101 -11.69 7.87 9.39
CA LEU A 101 -11.70 7.89 10.86
C LEU A 101 -13.04 8.39 11.41
N ALA A 102 -13.65 9.39 10.74
CA ALA A 102 -14.97 9.89 11.11
C ALA A 102 -16.08 8.84 10.92
N GLN A 103 -15.92 7.90 9.96
CA GLN A 103 -16.88 6.81 9.74
C GLN A 103 -16.66 5.66 10.73
N THR A 104 -15.41 5.24 10.94
CA THR A 104 -15.09 4.00 11.66
C THR A 104 -14.82 4.20 13.15
N GLY A 105 -14.43 5.42 13.56
CA GLY A 105 -13.96 5.69 14.92
C GLY A 105 -12.67 4.92 15.30
N HIS A 106 -11.96 4.33 14.29
CA HIS A 106 -10.74 3.59 14.54
C HIS A 106 -9.60 4.53 14.94
N ALA A 107 -8.85 4.16 15.98
CA ALA A 107 -7.77 4.96 16.56
C ALA A 107 -6.47 4.13 16.75
N GLY A 108 -6.24 3.12 15.91
CA GLY A 108 -5.03 2.30 15.93
C GLY A 108 -3.90 2.90 15.09
N MET A 109 -3.14 2.01 14.46
CA MET A 109 -2.06 2.41 13.54
C MET A 109 -2.56 2.52 12.10
N ALA A 110 -1.85 3.29 11.29
CA ALA A 110 -2.02 3.28 9.84
C ALA A 110 -0.66 3.32 9.14
N VAL A 111 -0.58 2.59 8.04
CA VAL A 111 0.51 2.62 7.07
C VAL A 111 0.05 3.48 5.90
N CYS A 112 0.71 4.60 5.66
CA CYS A 112 0.35 5.60 4.66
C CYS A 112 1.42 5.71 3.57
N ALA A 113 1.06 6.36 2.45
CA ALA A 113 1.96 6.60 1.32
C ALA A 113 2.68 5.31 0.86
N ASN A 114 1.93 4.20 0.74
CA ASN A 114 2.43 2.87 0.33
C ASN A 114 3.57 2.33 1.20
N GLY A 115 3.54 2.56 2.52
CA GLY A 115 4.59 2.08 3.42
C GLY A 115 5.59 3.15 3.84
N ALA A 116 5.63 4.32 3.18
CA ALA A 116 6.60 5.36 3.51
C ALA A 116 6.39 5.97 4.90
N LEU A 117 5.18 5.91 5.44
CA LEU A 117 4.82 6.51 6.72
C LEU A 117 4.03 5.50 7.57
N VAL A 118 4.41 5.38 8.85
CA VAL A 118 3.59 4.73 9.88
C VAL A 118 3.14 5.80 10.85
N VAL A 119 1.83 5.88 11.09
CA VAL A 119 1.23 6.89 11.98
C VAL A 119 0.40 6.24 13.08
N ASP A 120 0.46 6.82 14.26
CA ASP A 120 -0.46 6.55 15.37
C ASP A 120 -1.65 7.48 15.21
N LEU A 121 -2.84 6.91 14.98
CA LEU A 121 -4.06 7.67 14.72
C LEU A 121 -4.66 8.27 15.99
N ALA A 122 -4.44 7.66 17.16
CA ALA A 122 -4.93 8.19 18.43
C ALA A 122 -4.17 9.46 18.84
N GLU A 123 -2.85 9.45 18.64
CA GLU A 123 -1.96 10.58 18.96
C GLU A 123 -1.79 11.55 17.78
N GLU A 124 -2.36 11.21 16.62
CA GLU A 124 -2.14 11.88 15.33
C GLU A 124 -0.66 12.16 15.04
N ARG A 125 0.19 11.19 15.32
CA ARG A 125 1.64 11.34 15.36
C ARG A 125 2.34 10.40 14.36
N LEU A 126 3.39 10.94 13.72
CA LEU A 126 4.30 10.14 12.91
C LEU A 126 5.13 9.22 13.82
N VAL A 127 5.13 7.92 13.51
CA VAL A 127 5.88 6.88 14.25
C VAL A 127 7.14 6.50 13.49
N ARG A 128 7.03 6.31 12.17
CA ARG A 128 8.13 5.95 11.29
C ARG A 128 7.96 6.60 9.93
N ARG A 129 9.08 6.92 9.29
CA ARG A 129 9.14 7.47 7.94
C ARG A 129 10.30 6.89 7.16
N THR A 130 10.12 6.76 5.86
CA THR A 130 11.17 6.53 4.88
C THR A 130 10.93 7.46 3.69
N ALA A 131 11.93 8.25 3.33
CA ALA A 131 11.86 9.18 2.21
C ALA A 131 12.80 8.73 1.09
N ILE A 132 12.58 9.25 -0.10
CA ILE A 132 13.51 9.10 -1.22
C ILE A 132 14.62 10.14 -1.02
N GLU A 133 15.88 9.73 -1.16
CA GLU A 133 16.99 10.66 -1.12
C GLU A 133 16.86 11.71 -2.25
N SER A 134 17.08 12.99 -1.94
CA SER A 134 16.79 14.10 -2.86
C SER A 134 17.56 14.03 -4.19
N GLY A 135 18.82 13.53 -4.18
CA GLY A 135 19.59 13.33 -5.39
C GLY A 135 18.98 12.26 -6.28
N LEU A 136 18.64 11.10 -5.70
CA LEU A 136 17.95 10.02 -6.40
C LEU A 136 16.59 10.46 -6.95
N ALA A 137 15.82 11.23 -6.16
CA ALA A 137 14.54 11.78 -6.61
C ALA A 137 14.69 12.71 -7.84
N ALA A 138 15.74 13.55 -7.85
CA ALA A 138 16.03 14.42 -8.99
C ALA A 138 16.47 13.62 -10.22
N ASP A 139 17.29 12.59 -10.06
CA ASP A 139 17.75 11.72 -11.16
C ASP A 139 16.57 10.99 -11.81
N VAL A 140 15.62 10.50 -10.99
CA VAL A 140 14.39 9.87 -11.45
C VAL A 140 13.56 10.82 -12.32
N VAL A 141 13.36 12.05 -11.85
CA VAL A 141 12.63 13.07 -12.60
C VAL A 141 13.30 13.36 -13.94
N HIS A 142 14.62 13.57 -13.94
CA HIS A 142 15.36 13.82 -15.17
C HIS A 142 15.22 12.66 -16.15
N ARG A 143 15.40 11.44 -15.67
CA ARG A 143 15.34 10.26 -16.50
C ARG A 143 13.94 9.97 -17.06
N LEU A 144 12.90 10.12 -16.26
CA LEU A 144 11.51 9.96 -16.72
C LEU A 144 11.14 11.03 -17.75
N ARG A 145 11.62 12.27 -17.63
CA ARG A 145 11.41 13.32 -18.65
C ARG A 145 12.08 12.99 -19.99
N GLU A 146 13.21 12.26 -19.98
CA GLU A 146 13.86 11.76 -21.19
C GLU A 146 13.07 10.61 -21.84
N LEU A 147 12.60 9.67 -21.02
CA LEU A 147 11.89 8.47 -21.49
C LEU A 147 10.47 8.77 -21.97
N VAL A 148 9.78 9.70 -21.30
CA VAL A 148 8.38 10.05 -21.56
C VAL A 148 8.28 11.59 -21.70
N PRO A 149 8.51 12.13 -22.90
CA PRO A 149 8.44 13.58 -23.13
C PRO A 149 7.07 14.15 -22.74
N GLY A 150 7.09 15.19 -21.89
CA GLY A 150 5.88 15.84 -21.39
C GLY A 150 5.28 15.17 -20.14
N ILE A 151 5.93 14.17 -19.54
CA ILE A 151 5.54 13.62 -18.24
C ILE A 151 5.52 14.73 -17.18
N THR A 152 4.52 14.69 -16.32
CA THR A 152 4.30 15.68 -15.25
C THR A 152 4.32 15.00 -13.89
N PHE A 153 4.64 15.77 -12.85
CA PHE A 153 4.89 15.22 -11.52
C PHE A 153 4.07 15.92 -10.43
N ALA A 154 3.72 15.12 -9.43
CA ALA A 154 3.33 15.59 -8.11
C ALA A 154 4.24 14.96 -7.06
N LEU A 155 4.34 15.59 -5.91
CA LEU A 155 5.26 15.21 -4.86
C LEU A 155 4.57 15.31 -3.51
N GLU A 156 4.60 14.22 -2.74
CA GLU A 156 4.28 14.22 -1.31
C GLU A 156 5.58 14.28 -0.52
N ARG A 157 5.76 15.30 0.32
CA ARG A 157 6.94 15.46 1.18
C ARG A 157 6.56 15.72 2.63
N LEU A 158 7.48 15.45 3.53
CA LEU A 158 7.31 15.79 4.95
C LEU A 158 7.29 17.31 5.15
N VAL A 159 6.50 17.76 6.10
CA VAL A 159 6.55 19.14 6.61
C VAL A 159 7.73 19.26 7.59
N ASP A 160 8.36 20.43 7.64
CA ASP A 160 9.37 20.69 8.65
C ASP A 160 8.78 20.51 10.05
N GLY A 161 9.42 19.69 10.88
CA GLY A 161 8.93 19.37 12.22
C GLY A 161 7.82 18.30 12.25
N ALA A 162 7.60 17.56 11.18
CA ALA A 162 6.60 16.46 11.11
C ALA A 162 6.75 15.44 12.25
N ASP A 163 7.97 15.18 12.73
CA ASP A 163 8.25 14.25 13.84
C ASP A 163 7.69 14.74 15.19
N GLN A 164 7.41 16.05 15.35
CA GLN A 164 6.81 16.66 16.53
C GLN A 164 5.34 17.03 16.31
N ALA A 165 4.79 16.74 15.12
CA ALA A 165 3.40 17.06 14.83
C ALA A 165 2.44 16.14 15.60
N HIS A 166 1.37 16.72 16.11
CA HIS A 166 0.21 16.04 16.69
C HIS A 166 -1.04 16.38 15.88
N SER A 167 -0.91 16.26 14.55
CA SER A 167 -2.02 16.43 13.62
C SER A 167 -1.67 15.73 12.30
N LEU A 168 -2.59 14.92 11.80
CA LEU A 168 -2.44 14.24 10.50
C LEU A 168 -2.24 15.23 9.34
N ASP A 169 -2.78 16.45 9.47
CA ASP A 169 -2.65 17.51 8.45
C ASP A 169 -1.27 18.19 8.45
N ALA A 170 -0.52 18.03 9.52
CA ALA A 170 0.80 18.64 9.71
C ALA A 170 1.97 17.67 9.45
N ILE A 171 1.71 16.45 9.00
CA ILE A 171 2.77 15.47 8.72
C ILE A 171 3.34 15.66 7.32
N THR A 172 2.49 15.83 6.32
CA THR A 172 2.93 15.94 4.92
C THR A 172 2.23 17.08 4.19
N VAL A 173 2.89 17.54 3.13
CA VAL A 173 2.35 18.50 2.16
C VAL A 173 2.53 17.96 0.74
N VAL A 174 1.57 18.27 -0.13
CA VAL A 174 1.64 17.93 -1.55
C VAL A 174 2.02 19.15 -2.39
N GLY A 175 2.90 18.94 -3.35
CA GLY A 175 3.25 19.91 -4.37
C GLY A 175 2.99 19.34 -5.78
N PHE A 176 2.58 20.21 -6.70
CA PHE A 176 2.29 19.85 -8.10
C PHE A 176 3.09 20.70 -9.05
N GLU A 177 3.54 20.09 -10.14
CA GLU A 177 3.95 20.87 -11.30
C GLU A 177 2.77 21.66 -11.88
N PRO A 178 2.98 22.85 -12.46
CA PRO A 178 1.90 23.64 -13.03
C PRO A 178 1.08 22.90 -14.10
N ALA A 179 1.73 21.98 -14.84
CA ALA A 179 1.09 21.17 -15.87
C ALA A 179 0.44 19.86 -15.35
N TYR A 180 0.67 19.49 -14.08
CA TYR A 180 0.02 18.36 -13.45
C TYR A 180 -1.37 18.79 -12.96
N ASP A 181 -2.43 18.39 -13.66
CA ASP A 181 -3.81 18.81 -13.37
C ASP A 181 -4.81 17.64 -13.30
N PRO A 182 -4.64 16.69 -12.38
CA PRO A 182 -5.64 15.66 -12.17
C PRO A 182 -6.87 16.24 -11.47
N PRO A 183 -8.06 15.59 -11.62
CA PRO A 183 -9.31 16.08 -11.02
C PRO A 183 -9.25 16.35 -9.51
N TRP A 184 -8.40 15.57 -8.79
CA TRP A 184 -8.21 15.70 -7.35
C TRP A 184 -7.21 16.78 -6.93
N ALA A 185 -6.44 17.38 -7.88
CA ALA A 185 -5.48 18.45 -7.58
C ALA A 185 -6.12 19.83 -7.30
N ARG A 186 -7.44 19.94 -7.37
CA ARG A 186 -8.19 21.16 -7.08
C ARG A 186 -8.40 21.43 -5.60
N MET A 187 -7.39 21.09 -4.79
CA MET A 187 -7.41 21.34 -3.34
C MET A 187 -6.90 22.76 -3.05
N PRO A 188 -7.46 23.47 -2.05
CA PRO A 188 -6.86 24.69 -1.55
C PRO A 188 -5.47 24.36 -0.93
N ASP A 189 -4.59 25.35 -0.91
CA ASP A 189 -3.27 25.30 -0.24
C ASP A 189 -2.25 24.31 -0.80
N VAL A 190 -2.33 24.00 -2.10
CA VAL A 190 -1.37 23.17 -2.80
C VAL A 190 -0.20 24.00 -3.31
N GLU A 191 1.02 23.60 -3.04
CA GLU A 191 2.22 24.20 -3.65
C GLU A 191 2.24 23.89 -5.16
N ARG A 192 2.47 24.92 -5.99
CA ARG A 192 2.70 24.75 -7.43
C ARG A 192 4.06 25.30 -7.80
N SER A 193 4.95 24.41 -8.24
CA SER A 193 6.33 24.73 -8.62
C SER A 193 6.88 23.61 -9.51
N ASP A 194 8.03 23.83 -10.16
CA ASP A 194 8.78 22.73 -10.78
C ASP A 194 9.10 21.66 -9.74
N VAL A 195 8.98 20.38 -10.11
CA VAL A 195 9.17 19.27 -9.16
C VAL A 195 10.59 19.24 -8.55
N LEU A 196 11.60 19.67 -9.30
CA LEU A 196 12.98 19.76 -8.77
C LEU A 196 13.10 20.87 -7.70
N ASP A 197 12.31 21.96 -7.82
CA ASP A 197 12.21 22.97 -6.76
C ASP A 197 11.49 22.42 -5.52
N LEU A 198 10.46 21.60 -5.73
CA LEU A 198 9.74 20.94 -4.63
C LEU A 198 10.65 19.95 -3.89
N ILE A 199 11.45 19.17 -4.62
CA ILE A 199 12.45 18.23 -4.05
C ILE A 199 13.47 18.98 -3.20
N ARG A 200 13.93 20.16 -3.65
CA ARG A 200 14.89 20.99 -2.88
C ARG A 200 14.32 21.53 -1.55
N ARG A 201 12.99 21.57 -1.38
CA ARG A 201 12.32 22.02 -0.16
C ARG A 201 12.17 20.94 0.89
N GLY A 202 12.48 19.68 0.58
CA GLY A 202 12.41 18.57 1.51
C GLY A 202 12.34 17.22 0.80
N GLU A 203 12.78 16.17 1.48
CA GLU A 203 12.81 14.82 0.92
C GLU A 203 11.39 14.28 0.64
N PRO A 204 11.13 13.79 -0.58
CA PRO A 204 9.84 13.22 -0.91
C PRO A 204 9.64 11.86 -0.26
N VAL A 205 8.45 11.63 0.27
CA VAL A 205 8.00 10.29 0.69
C VAL A 205 7.34 9.53 -0.47
N LYS A 206 6.79 10.28 -1.44
CA LYS A 206 6.21 9.72 -2.66
C LYS A 206 6.24 10.72 -3.80
N ILE A 207 6.62 10.25 -4.99
CA ILE A 207 6.50 11.00 -6.24
C ILE A 207 5.41 10.32 -7.08
N LEU A 208 4.53 11.13 -7.66
CA LEU A 208 3.55 10.71 -8.66
C LEU A 208 4.03 11.19 -10.02
N ALA A 209 4.00 10.33 -11.02
CA ALA A 209 4.37 10.66 -12.38
C ALA A 209 3.26 10.26 -13.34
N ALA A 210 2.78 11.23 -14.14
CA ALA A 210 1.69 11.05 -15.08
C ALA A 210 2.12 11.47 -16.49
N PRO A 211 1.95 10.61 -17.51
CA PRO A 211 2.26 10.94 -18.89
C PRO A 211 1.21 11.90 -19.44
N PRO A 212 1.52 12.68 -20.49
CA PRO A 212 0.50 13.47 -21.18
C PRO A 212 -0.56 12.57 -21.81
N ALA A 213 -1.80 13.04 -21.79
CA ALA A 213 -2.90 12.33 -22.41
C ALA A 213 -2.63 12.06 -23.91
N GLY A 214 -2.96 10.85 -24.36
CA GLY A 214 -2.88 10.48 -25.77
C GLY A 214 -1.54 9.86 -26.23
N LEU A 215 -0.57 9.66 -25.36
CA LEU A 215 0.68 8.96 -25.71
C LEU A 215 0.52 7.42 -25.76
N GLY A 216 -0.67 6.88 -25.48
CA GLY A 216 -0.94 5.44 -25.56
C GLY A 216 -0.38 4.63 -24.40
N HIS A 217 0.11 5.26 -23.33
CA HIS A 217 0.45 4.58 -22.09
C HIS A 217 -0.82 4.32 -21.26
N ASP A 218 -0.87 3.16 -20.63
CA ASP A 218 -1.67 2.87 -19.45
C ASP A 218 -0.74 2.77 -18.23
N SER A 219 -1.29 2.61 -17.04
CA SER A 219 -0.48 2.54 -15.81
C SER A 219 0.45 1.33 -15.79
N ASP A 220 0.01 0.18 -16.32
CA ASP A 220 0.84 -1.04 -16.37
C ASP A 220 2.04 -0.87 -17.30
N SER A 221 1.87 -0.31 -18.49
CA SER A 221 2.95 -0.09 -19.45
C SER A 221 3.94 0.97 -18.97
N LEU A 222 3.45 2.03 -18.30
CA LEU A 222 4.31 3.04 -17.69
C LEU A 222 5.09 2.48 -16.50
N LEU A 223 4.45 1.64 -15.67
CA LEU A 223 5.09 0.91 -14.57
C LEU A 223 6.22 0.03 -15.09
N ALA A 224 5.94 -0.82 -16.09
CA ALA A 224 6.95 -1.71 -16.66
C ALA A 224 8.16 -0.96 -17.22
N LEU A 225 7.95 0.20 -17.87
CA LEU A 225 9.02 1.05 -18.37
C LEU A 225 9.87 1.60 -17.22
N ALA A 226 9.25 2.09 -16.15
CA ALA A 226 9.95 2.66 -15.01
C ALA A 226 10.69 1.59 -14.18
N GLU A 227 10.08 0.42 -13.97
CA GLU A 227 10.73 -0.70 -13.28
C GLU A 227 11.96 -1.20 -14.02
N GLN A 228 11.92 -1.25 -15.36
CA GLN A 228 13.09 -1.62 -16.16
C GLN A 228 14.26 -0.65 -15.98
N GLU A 229 13.97 0.64 -15.82
CA GLU A 229 15.00 1.68 -15.70
C GLU A 229 15.56 1.78 -14.28
N PHE A 230 14.71 1.63 -13.24
CA PHE A 230 15.10 1.89 -11.86
C PHE A 230 15.14 0.63 -10.98
N ALA A 231 15.27 -0.56 -11.60
CA ALA A 231 15.22 -1.84 -10.89
C ALA A 231 16.11 -1.87 -9.63
N GLY A 232 15.50 -2.17 -8.49
CA GLY A 232 16.17 -2.35 -7.20
C GLY A 232 16.54 -1.08 -6.43
N ALA A 233 16.46 0.12 -7.05
CA ALA A 233 16.73 1.38 -6.37
C ALA A 233 15.46 2.02 -5.75
N LEU A 234 14.31 1.75 -6.37
CA LEU A 234 13.02 2.35 -6.02
C LEU A 234 11.93 1.29 -5.99
N HIS A 235 10.92 1.52 -5.17
CA HIS A 235 9.64 0.84 -5.27
C HIS A 235 8.69 1.66 -6.14
N ILE A 236 8.26 1.08 -7.26
CA ILE A 236 7.38 1.73 -8.23
C ILE A 236 6.12 0.89 -8.36
N THR A 237 4.97 1.53 -8.38
CA THR A 237 3.68 0.86 -8.45
C THR A 237 2.60 1.79 -9.00
N HIS A 238 1.36 1.32 -9.05
CA HIS A 238 0.17 2.17 -9.23
C HIS A 238 -1.00 1.64 -8.39
N SER A 239 -1.92 2.53 -8.07
CA SER A 239 -3.10 2.26 -7.24
C SER A 239 -4.42 2.49 -7.95
N GLY A 240 -4.42 2.60 -9.29
CA GLY A 240 -5.64 2.87 -10.03
C GLY A 240 -5.51 2.63 -11.53
N THR A 241 -6.66 2.40 -12.17
CA THR A 241 -6.78 2.20 -13.61
C THR A 241 -7.51 3.36 -14.33
N LYS A 242 -8.07 4.31 -13.55
CA LYS A 242 -8.84 5.44 -14.13
C LYS A 242 -7.93 6.55 -14.63
N ASP A 243 -6.91 6.88 -13.86
CA ASP A 243 -5.91 7.89 -14.22
C ASP A 243 -4.59 7.18 -14.49
N VAL A 244 -3.94 7.47 -15.62
CA VAL A 244 -2.64 6.87 -15.94
C VAL A 244 -1.57 7.56 -15.12
N LEU A 245 -1.07 6.89 -14.11
CA LEU A 245 0.04 7.37 -13.28
C LEU A 245 0.79 6.22 -12.63
N ILE A 246 2.01 6.49 -12.23
CA ILE A 246 2.81 5.64 -11.35
C ILE A 246 3.15 6.39 -10.07
N GLU A 247 3.33 5.62 -9.00
CA GLU A 247 3.73 6.05 -7.67
C GLU A 247 5.13 5.52 -7.39
N ILE A 248 6.05 6.39 -6.98
CA ILE A 248 7.46 6.10 -6.80
C ILE A 248 7.84 6.41 -5.35
N MET A 249 8.40 5.43 -4.66
CA MET A 249 8.86 5.49 -3.28
C MET A 249 10.30 4.98 -3.16
N SER A 250 10.88 5.10 -1.97
CA SER A 250 12.16 4.44 -1.66
C SER A 250 12.08 2.94 -1.93
N GLY A 251 13.15 2.35 -2.46
CA GLY A 251 13.22 0.90 -2.69
C GLY A 251 13.24 0.04 -1.43
N GLU A 252 13.39 0.68 -0.26
CA GLU A 252 13.44 -0.01 1.03
C GLU A 252 12.04 -0.31 1.60
N ILE A 253 10.96 0.22 0.97
CA ILE A 253 9.61 0.12 1.54
C ILE A 253 8.56 -0.23 0.48
N ASP A 254 7.54 -0.90 0.95
CA ASP A 254 6.25 -1.11 0.29
C ASP A 254 5.14 -1.26 1.36
N LYS A 255 3.91 -1.53 0.94
CA LYS A 255 2.80 -1.75 1.88
C LYS A 255 3.02 -2.96 2.80
N GLY A 256 3.68 -4.01 2.31
CA GLY A 256 4.00 -5.20 3.09
C GLY A 256 5.04 -4.93 4.16
N VAL A 257 6.13 -4.23 3.81
CA VAL A 257 7.17 -3.80 4.78
C VAL A 257 6.54 -2.96 5.88
N GLY A 258 5.77 -1.91 5.51
CA GLY A 258 5.12 -1.05 6.50
C GLY A 258 4.13 -1.81 7.41
N PHE A 259 3.41 -2.80 6.87
CA PHE A 259 2.50 -3.65 7.63
C PHE A 259 3.25 -4.54 8.64
N LEU A 260 4.33 -5.19 8.20
CA LEU A 260 5.16 -6.03 9.08
C LEU A 260 5.87 -5.22 10.17
N GLU A 261 6.27 -3.98 9.90
CA GLU A 261 6.81 -3.10 10.93
C GLU A 261 5.77 -2.78 12.02
N VAL A 262 4.50 -2.59 11.66
CA VAL A 262 3.43 -2.47 12.66
C VAL A 262 3.28 -3.76 13.45
N ALA A 263 3.32 -4.93 12.81
CA ALA A 263 3.29 -6.22 13.51
C ALA A 263 4.46 -6.35 14.50
N GLU A 264 5.69 -5.99 14.09
CA GLU A 264 6.87 -5.99 14.96
C GLU A 264 6.71 -5.03 16.14
N MET A 265 6.28 -3.78 15.92
CA MET A 265 6.03 -2.79 16.98
C MET A 265 5.01 -3.28 18.01
N ARG A 266 4.08 -4.13 17.60
CA ARG A 266 3.03 -4.73 18.45
C ARG A 266 3.43 -6.09 19.04
N GLY A 267 4.59 -6.63 18.66
CA GLY A 267 5.05 -7.96 19.10
C GLY A 267 4.18 -9.10 18.54
N ILE A 268 3.60 -8.91 17.35
CA ILE A 268 2.70 -9.85 16.68
C ILE A 268 3.52 -10.70 15.70
N ASP A 269 3.33 -12.02 15.76
CA ASP A 269 3.92 -12.95 14.80
C ASP A 269 3.30 -12.73 13.40
N PRO A 270 4.09 -12.48 12.35
CA PRO A 270 3.58 -12.37 10.99
C PRO A 270 2.69 -13.53 10.54
N ALA A 271 2.92 -14.74 11.03
CA ALA A 271 2.09 -15.90 10.72
C ALA A 271 0.63 -15.78 11.23
N THR A 272 0.39 -14.92 12.22
CA THR A 272 -0.94 -14.64 12.78
C THR A 272 -1.58 -13.39 12.22
N THR A 273 -1.10 -12.91 11.07
CA THR A 273 -1.62 -11.72 10.42
C THR A 273 -2.45 -12.06 9.19
N VAL A 274 -3.42 -11.23 8.86
CA VAL A 274 -4.12 -11.28 7.59
C VAL A 274 -4.12 -9.91 6.94
N ALA A 275 -4.17 -9.88 5.60
CA ALA A 275 -4.28 -8.61 4.88
C ALA A 275 -5.19 -8.74 3.67
N ALA A 276 -5.84 -7.62 3.27
CA ALA A 276 -6.68 -7.53 2.10
C ALA A 276 -6.28 -6.34 1.21
N GLY A 277 -6.34 -6.53 -0.11
CA GLY A 277 -6.01 -5.52 -1.11
C GLY A 277 -6.63 -5.80 -2.47
N ASP A 278 -6.47 -4.85 -3.42
CA ASP A 278 -7.07 -4.97 -4.75
C ASP A 278 -6.14 -4.56 -5.92
N MET A 279 -5.09 -3.77 -5.68
CA MET A 279 -4.26 -3.21 -6.75
C MET A 279 -2.81 -3.71 -6.72
N PRO A 280 -1.98 -3.44 -7.76
CA PRO A 280 -0.58 -3.86 -7.79
C PRO A 280 0.24 -3.42 -6.57
N ASN A 281 -0.03 -2.24 -5.99
CA ASN A 281 0.60 -1.77 -4.76
C ASN A 281 0.26 -2.61 -3.51
N ASP A 282 -0.75 -3.49 -3.59
CA ASP A 282 -1.14 -4.41 -2.51
C ASP A 282 -0.48 -5.79 -2.61
N VAL A 283 0.16 -6.10 -3.74
CA VAL A 283 0.79 -7.41 -3.94
C VAL A 283 1.79 -7.73 -2.83
N ALA A 284 2.61 -6.76 -2.44
CA ALA A 284 3.56 -6.91 -1.35
C ALA A 284 2.85 -7.09 0.02
N LEU A 285 1.78 -6.36 0.28
CA LEU A 285 0.95 -6.48 1.48
C LEU A 285 0.33 -7.88 1.59
N ILE A 286 -0.33 -8.33 0.50
CA ILE A 286 -0.98 -9.64 0.41
C ILE A 286 0.01 -10.77 0.67
N ARG A 287 1.23 -10.68 0.11
CA ARG A 287 2.29 -11.70 0.27
C ARG A 287 2.99 -11.66 1.63
N ALA A 288 3.03 -10.49 2.27
CA ALA A 288 3.70 -10.32 3.56
C ALA A 288 2.86 -10.83 4.73
N ALA A 289 1.55 -10.86 4.60
CA ALA A 289 0.66 -11.38 5.63
C ALA A 289 0.73 -12.91 5.75
N GLY A 290 0.43 -13.44 6.92
CA GLY A 290 0.29 -14.88 7.16
C GLY A 290 -0.80 -15.51 6.29
N THR A 291 -1.85 -14.74 5.95
CA THR A 291 -2.84 -15.09 4.93
C THR A 291 -3.26 -13.82 4.19
N GLY A 292 -3.09 -13.81 2.89
CA GLY A 292 -3.41 -12.68 2.01
C GLY A 292 -4.71 -12.88 1.26
N TYR A 293 -5.53 -11.85 1.21
CA TYR A 293 -6.82 -11.84 0.51
C TYR A 293 -6.83 -10.78 -0.59
N ALA A 294 -7.47 -11.09 -1.72
CA ALA A 294 -7.85 -10.10 -2.71
C ALA A 294 -9.38 -10.00 -2.76
N VAL A 295 -9.91 -8.81 -3.02
CA VAL A 295 -11.35 -8.65 -3.29
C VAL A 295 -11.69 -9.03 -4.72
N ALA A 296 -12.94 -9.42 -5.02
CA ALA A 296 -13.37 -9.90 -6.33
C ALA A 296 -13.24 -8.88 -7.47
N ASN A 297 -13.17 -7.58 -7.15
CA ASN A 297 -12.92 -6.50 -8.10
C ASN A 297 -11.42 -6.20 -8.32
N ALA A 298 -10.53 -6.99 -7.71
CA ALA A 298 -9.10 -6.71 -7.72
C ALA A 298 -8.45 -6.86 -9.11
N HIS A 299 -7.34 -6.17 -9.27
CA HIS A 299 -6.43 -6.29 -10.41
C HIS A 299 -5.89 -7.73 -10.51
N PRO A 300 -5.65 -8.27 -11.74
CA PRO A 300 -5.12 -9.63 -11.91
C PRO A 300 -3.86 -9.93 -11.10
N ALA A 301 -2.96 -8.95 -10.92
CA ALA A 301 -1.74 -9.11 -10.12
C ALA A 301 -2.04 -9.36 -8.63
N ALA A 302 -3.02 -8.66 -8.06
CA ALA A 302 -3.44 -8.86 -6.67
C ALA A 302 -4.18 -10.20 -6.50
N LEU A 303 -5.06 -10.56 -7.45
CA LEU A 303 -5.72 -11.88 -7.47
C LEU A 303 -4.71 -13.03 -7.52
N ALA A 304 -3.67 -12.90 -8.34
CA ALA A 304 -2.61 -13.92 -8.46
C ALA A 304 -1.70 -14.02 -7.22
N ALA A 305 -1.69 -13.00 -6.37
CA ALA A 305 -0.87 -12.98 -5.15
C ALA A 305 -1.62 -13.51 -3.91
N ALA A 306 -2.96 -13.59 -3.96
CA ALA A 306 -3.79 -13.88 -2.81
C ALA A 306 -3.95 -15.39 -2.56
N ASP A 307 -4.09 -15.77 -1.29
CA ASP A 307 -4.42 -17.13 -0.84
C ASP A 307 -5.92 -17.42 -1.02
N ALA A 308 -6.76 -16.38 -0.94
CA ALA A 308 -8.21 -16.49 -1.17
C ALA A 308 -8.80 -15.17 -1.68
N VAL A 309 -9.98 -15.28 -2.31
CA VAL A 309 -10.70 -14.13 -2.87
C VAL A 309 -11.96 -13.86 -2.05
N LEU A 310 -12.09 -12.60 -1.62
CA LEU A 310 -13.25 -12.08 -0.91
C LEU A 310 -14.33 -11.59 -1.90
N PRO A 311 -15.60 -11.46 -1.48
CA PRO A 311 -16.57 -10.66 -2.22
C PRO A 311 -16.03 -9.27 -2.55
N SER A 312 -16.65 -8.59 -3.51
CA SER A 312 -16.19 -7.27 -3.95
C SER A 312 -16.25 -6.24 -2.82
N ASN A 313 -15.54 -5.13 -3.00
CA ASN A 313 -15.62 -3.99 -2.09
C ASN A 313 -17.05 -3.42 -1.97
N ASP A 314 -17.84 -3.44 -3.06
CA ASP A 314 -19.25 -3.02 -3.06
C ASP A 314 -20.17 -3.99 -2.29
N ASP A 315 -19.75 -5.25 -2.12
CA ASP A 315 -20.41 -6.29 -1.33
C ASP A 315 -19.87 -6.37 0.11
N ASP A 316 -19.08 -5.37 0.54
CA ASP A 316 -18.43 -5.31 1.86
C ASP A 316 -17.59 -6.57 2.17
N GLY A 317 -16.76 -6.98 1.19
CA GLY A 317 -15.95 -8.21 1.27
C GLY A 317 -15.01 -8.23 2.48
N VAL A 318 -14.39 -7.08 2.81
CA VAL A 318 -13.56 -6.96 4.02
C VAL A 318 -14.42 -7.12 5.28
N GLY A 319 -15.60 -6.50 5.34
CA GLY A 319 -16.51 -6.67 6.49
C GLY A 319 -16.88 -8.14 6.73
N ARG A 320 -17.08 -8.92 5.67
CA ARG A 320 -17.31 -10.37 5.77
C ARG A 320 -16.09 -11.12 6.31
N LEU A 321 -14.88 -10.74 5.89
CA LEU A 321 -13.63 -11.29 6.47
C LEU A 321 -13.55 -10.99 7.97
N LEU A 322 -13.83 -9.75 8.38
CA LEU A 322 -13.80 -9.36 9.79
C LEU A 322 -14.85 -10.12 10.62
N GLU A 323 -16.05 -10.32 10.10
CA GLU A 323 -17.09 -11.15 10.73
C GLU A 323 -16.64 -12.61 10.87
N ALA A 324 -16.02 -13.19 9.84
CA ALA A 324 -15.49 -14.55 9.90
C ALA A 324 -14.38 -14.72 10.94
N ILE A 325 -13.46 -13.74 11.05
CA ILE A 325 -12.43 -13.70 12.09
C ILE A 325 -13.06 -13.64 13.49
N LEU A 326 -14.05 -12.80 13.69
CA LEU A 326 -14.77 -12.69 14.98
C LEU A 326 -15.54 -13.97 15.34
N ALA A 327 -16.12 -14.64 14.35
CA ALA A 327 -16.86 -15.89 14.54
C ALA A 327 -15.95 -17.10 14.82
N ALA A 328 -14.72 -17.10 14.34
CA ALA A 328 -13.73 -18.16 14.60
C ALA A 328 -13.10 -18.08 15.98
N ARG A 329 -13.36 -17.01 16.74
CA ARG A 329 -12.87 -16.85 18.13
C ARG A 329 -13.80 -17.51 19.13
N PRO A 330 -13.24 -18.13 20.18
CA PRO A 330 -14.02 -18.81 21.23
C PRO A 330 -14.84 -17.83 22.10
#